data_c251006dda68a511a72d6f45938a934d
#
_entry.id   c251006dda68a511a72d6f45938a934d
#
_cell.length_a   1.000
_cell.length_b   1.000
_cell.length_c   1.000
_cell.angle_alpha   90.00
_cell.angle_beta   90.00
_cell.angle_gamma   90.00
#
_symmetry.space_group_name_H-M   'P 1'
#
loop_
_entity.id
_entity.type
_entity.pdbx_description
1 polymer ?
#
loop_
_entity_poly.entity_id
_entity_poly.type
_entity_poly.pdbx_seq_one_letter_code
_entity_poly.pdbx_strand_id
1 'polypeptide(L)'
;VNNVVIGQQQAIRLILIALHARGHVLLEGGVGVGKTTLLRAFSKALGGAFGRIEGSVDLMPNDLLYSAWVNADGKPVIEPGPLIAKGEETAVFFFNEINRARPQVQSLLLRAMAERSAEAFGKEYRFPHMIVFADRNAVEKEETFELSAAARDRFLFEINISRPLEDEQRRKLIFDPAFHDVDELLSSIGDPLLNYRDLNALDRDIQNSVYVSPEIENYVVRLWDASWEPHKLGITLPDVYVEDLVVAGASVRGMSAMVR
;
A
#
# COMPACT_ATOMS: atom_id res chain seq x y z
N VAL A 1 11.46 1.67 -13.02
CA VAL A 1 11.32 2.27 -11.67
C VAL A 1 12.69 2.58 -11.07
N ASN A 2 13.66 1.67 -11.06
CA ASN A 2 15.00 1.88 -10.48
C ASN A 2 15.77 3.09 -11.06
N ASN A 3 15.50 3.48 -12.31
CA ASN A 3 16.11 4.66 -12.92
C ASN A 3 15.48 5.98 -12.46
N VAL A 4 14.28 5.91 -11.90
CA VAL A 4 13.50 7.06 -11.43
C VAL A 4 13.66 7.26 -9.92
N VAL A 5 13.77 6.16 -9.17
CA VAL A 5 13.88 6.18 -7.71
C VAL A 5 15.17 5.48 -7.28
N ILE A 6 16.09 6.26 -6.75
CA ILE A 6 17.42 5.79 -6.35
C ILE A 6 17.44 5.37 -4.88
N GLY A 7 18.18 4.30 -4.58
CA GLY A 7 18.44 3.85 -3.22
C GLY A 7 17.28 3.11 -2.55
N GLN A 8 16.25 2.71 -3.32
CA GLN A 8 15.05 2.04 -2.80
C GLN A 8 14.87 0.61 -3.34
N GLN A 9 15.95 -0.07 -3.70
CA GLN A 9 15.91 -1.40 -4.34
C GLN A 9 15.14 -2.42 -3.51
N GLN A 10 15.35 -2.42 -2.20
CA GLN A 10 14.64 -3.33 -1.29
C GLN A 10 13.13 -3.02 -1.23
N ALA A 11 12.77 -1.74 -1.13
CA ALA A 11 11.37 -1.33 -1.14
C ALA A 11 10.69 -1.70 -2.46
N ILE A 12 11.35 -1.45 -3.60
CA ILE A 12 10.86 -1.82 -4.93
C ILE A 12 10.63 -3.33 -5.01
N ARG A 13 11.57 -4.15 -4.52
CA ARG A 13 11.43 -5.61 -4.48
C ARG A 13 10.22 -6.05 -3.64
N LEU A 14 10.05 -5.50 -2.44
CA LEU A 14 8.91 -5.83 -1.56
C LEU A 14 7.58 -5.38 -2.17
N ILE A 15 7.55 -4.23 -2.85
CA ILE A 15 6.35 -3.76 -3.56
C ILE A 15 6.00 -4.71 -4.72
N LEU A 16 6.99 -5.21 -5.47
CA LEU A 16 6.76 -6.22 -6.52
C LEU A 16 6.20 -7.52 -5.94
N ILE A 17 6.73 -7.98 -4.81
CA ILE A 17 6.18 -9.15 -4.11
C ILE A 17 4.74 -8.88 -3.68
N ALA A 18 4.45 -7.71 -3.07
CA ALA A 18 3.10 -7.34 -2.68
C ALA A 18 2.14 -7.27 -3.87
N LEU A 19 2.59 -6.77 -5.01
CA LEU A 19 1.82 -6.72 -6.25
C LEU A 19 1.37 -8.12 -6.68
N HIS A 20 2.31 -9.08 -6.79
CA HIS A 20 2.03 -10.46 -7.19
C HIS A 20 1.27 -11.27 -6.14
N ALA A 21 1.47 -10.98 -4.85
CA ALA A 21 0.65 -11.53 -3.77
C ALA A 21 -0.72 -10.87 -3.62
N ARG A 22 -1.06 -9.87 -4.48
CA ARG A 22 -2.29 -9.07 -4.44
C ARG A 22 -2.53 -8.40 -3.09
N GLY A 23 -1.44 -8.08 -2.38
CA GLY A 23 -1.44 -7.42 -1.08
C GLY A 23 -1.41 -5.90 -1.19
N HIS A 24 -1.81 -5.25 -0.11
CA HIS A 24 -1.68 -3.81 0.05
C HIS A 24 -0.44 -3.50 0.89
N VAL A 25 0.07 -2.27 0.82
CA VAL A 25 1.34 -1.90 1.46
C VAL A 25 1.16 -0.66 2.33
N LEU A 26 1.64 -0.75 3.56
CA LEU A 26 1.82 0.40 4.44
C LEU A 26 3.27 0.88 4.33
N LEU A 27 3.45 2.14 3.98
CA LEU A 27 4.77 2.78 3.91
C LEU A 27 5.02 3.58 5.18
N GLU A 28 6.20 3.45 5.73
CA GLU A 28 6.67 4.29 6.82
C GLU A 28 7.88 5.10 6.35
N GLY A 29 7.92 6.37 6.65
CA GLY A 29 9.08 7.19 6.29
C GLY A 29 8.80 8.67 6.41
N GLY A 30 9.87 9.44 6.58
CA GLY A 30 9.81 10.89 6.72
C GLY A 30 9.25 11.62 5.50
N VAL A 31 9.09 12.92 5.67
CA VAL A 31 8.71 13.82 4.57
C VAL A 31 9.85 13.90 3.54
N GLY A 32 9.52 13.98 2.26
CA GLY A 32 10.48 14.24 1.19
C GLY A 32 11.37 13.04 0.78
N VAL A 33 11.11 11.82 1.28
CA VAL A 33 11.92 10.64 0.89
C VAL A 33 11.52 10.00 -0.45
N GLY A 34 10.60 10.62 -1.20
CA GLY A 34 10.23 10.17 -2.55
C GLY A 34 9.12 9.14 -2.62
N LYS A 35 8.30 8.92 -1.56
CA LYS A 35 7.18 7.97 -1.56
C LYS A 35 6.22 8.16 -2.73
N THR A 36 5.75 9.39 -2.94
CA THR A 36 4.81 9.72 -4.04
C THR A 36 5.43 9.44 -5.41
N THR A 37 6.69 9.83 -5.62
CA THR A 37 7.41 9.59 -6.88
C THR A 37 7.55 8.09 -7.16
N LEU A 38 7.89 7.31 -6.13
CA LEU A 38 7.97 5.85 -6.22
C LEU A 38 6.64 5.25 -6.68
N LEU A 39 5.53 5.63 -6.06
CA LEU A 39 4.21 5.07 -6.38
C LEU A 39 3.69 5.53 -7.74
N ARG A 40 3.95 6.79 -8.13
CA ARG A 40 3.65 7.27 -9.50
C ARG A 40 4.45 6.51 -10.55
N ALA A 41 5.73 6.21 -10.26
CA ALA A 41 6.56 5.40 -11.14
C ALA A 41 6.02 3.97 -11.29
N PHE A 42 5.56 3.35 -10.22
CA PHE A 42 4.90 2.04 -10.27
C PHE A 42 3.62 2.07 -11.09
N SER A 43 2.73 3.03 -10.83
CA SER A 43 1.47 3.17 -11.57
C SER A 43 1.71 3.31 -13.09
N LYS A 44 2.68 4.14 -13.45
CA LYS A 44 3.06 4.33 -14.87
C LYS A 44 3.66 3.08 -15.48
N ALA A 45 4.53 2.38 -14.75
CA ALA A 45 5.13 1.12 -15.22
C ALA A 45 4.10 0.00 -15.41
N LEU A 46 2.96 0.05 -14.70
CA LEU A 46 1.84 -0.88 -14.84
C LEU A 46 0.81 -0.44 -15.87
N GLY A 47 0.88 0.80 -16.36
CA GLY A 47 -0.05 1.35 -17.35
C GLY A 47 -1.46 1.61 -16.84
N GLY A 48 -1.67 1.66 -15.51
CA GLY A 48 -2.96 1.94 -14.91
C GLY A 48 -3.04 3.33 -14.28
N ALA A 49 -4.24 3.74 -13.91
CA ALA A 49 -4.47 5.04 -13.30
C ALA A 49 -3.93 5.12 -11.85
N PHE A 50 -3.46 6.30 -11.50
CA PHE A 50 -3.02 6.65 -10.15
C PHE A 50 -4.08 7.51 -9.46
N GLY A 51 -4.59 7.03 -8.31
CA GLY A 51 -5.42 7.80 -7.40
C GLY A 51 -4.62 8.23 -6.17
N ARG A 52 -4.90 9.41 -5.63
CA ARG A 52 -4.27 9.91 -4.40
C ARG A 52 -5.25 10.70 -3.57
N ILE A 53 -5.12 10.55 -2.25
CA ILE A 53 -5.74 11.43 -1.27
C ILE A 53 -4.76 11.72 -0.14
N GLU A 54 -4.93 12.86 0.51
CA GLU A 54 -4.14 13.28 1.67
C GLU A 54 -4.98 13.18 2.93
N GLY A 55 -4.45 12.53 3.96
CA GLY A 55 -5.10 12.44 5.27
C GLY A 55 -5.05 13.77 5.99
N SER A 56 -6.17 14.16 6.56
CA SER A 56 -6.28 15.29 7.46
C SER A 56 -7.40 15.04 8.49
N VAL A 57 -7.40 15.79 9.56
CA VAL A 57 -8.44 15.70 10.60
C VAL A 57 -9.82 16.17 10.09
N ASP A 58 -9.85 16.97 9.05
CA ASP A 58 -11.08 17.49 8.44
C ASP A 58 -11.64 16.59 7.34
N LEU A 59 -10.85 15.61 6.87
CA LEU A 59 -11.25 14.71 5.82
C LEU A 59 -12.45 13.87 6.26
N MET A 60 -13.50 13.89 5.45
CA MET A 60 -14.73 13.11 5.68
C MET A 60 -14.76 11.86 4.81
N PRO A 61 -15.46 10.78 5.22
CA PRO A 61 -15.57 9.57 4.40
C PRO A 61 -16.09 9.83 2.98
N ASN A 62 -17.01 10.78 2.81
CA ASN A 62 -17.56 11.11 1.52
C ASN A 62 -16.52 11.71 0.57
N ASP A 63 -15.51 12.42 1.07
CA ASP A 63 -14.48 13.03 0.24
C ASP A 63 -13.67 12.01 -0.56
N LEU A 64 -13.63 10.75 -0.11
CA LEU A 64 -13.05 9.65 -0.88
C LEU A 64 -13.93 9.27 -2.07
N LEU A 65 -15.24 9.43 -1.94
CA LEU A 65 -16.25 8.94 -2.88
C LEU A 65 -16.75 10.04 -3.82
N TYR A 66 -16.95 11.24 -3.30
CA TYR A 66 -17.44 12.37 -4.09
C TYR A 66 -17.17 13.70 -3.41
N SER A 67 -17.12 14.74 -4.21
CA SER A 67 -17.22 16.13 -3.77
C SER A 67 -18.49 16.74 -4.34
N ALA A 68 -19.14 17.61 -3.56
CA ALA A 68 -20.35 18.29 -3.97
C ALA A 68 -20.25 19.79 -3.67
N TRP A 69 -20.54 20.61 -4.66
CA TRP A 69 -20.59 22.08 -4.50
C TRP A 69 -21.70 22.69 -5.34
N VAL A 70 -21.99 23.97 -5.13
CA VAL A 70 -22.93 24.72 -5.93
C VAL A 70 -22.14 25.57 -6.94
N ASN A 71 -22.46 25.43 -8.23
CA ASN A 71 -21.85 26.23 -9.31
C ASN A 71 -22.32 27.67 -9.31
N ALA A 72 -21.74 28.47 -10.20
CA ALA A 72 -22.11 29.90 -10.35
C ALA A 72 -23.60 30.14 -10.72
N ASP A 73 -24.26 29.15 -11.31
CA ASP A 73 -25.69 29.18 -11.67
C ASP A 73 -26.62 28.71 -10.53
N GLY A 74 -26.09 28.47 -9.34
CA GLY A 74 -26.85 27.96 -8.18
C GLY A 74 -27.24 26.49 -8.27
N LYS A 75 -26.65 25.71 -9.19
CA LYS A 75 -26.94 24.27 -9.35
C LYS A 75 -25.95 23.42 -8.60
N PRO A 76 -26.41 22.33 -7.93
CA PRO A 76 -25.51 21.39 -7.32
C PRO A 76 -24.70 20.63 -8.38
N VAL A 77 -23.38 20.56 -8.18
CA VAL A 77 -22.45 19.77 -8.98
C VAL A 77 -21.87 18.69 -8.10
N ILE A 78 -21.89 17.46 -8.57
CA ILE A 78 -21.31 16.30 -7.88
C ILE A 78 -20.23 15.70 -8.77
N GLU A 79 -19.03 15.59 -8.25
CA GLU A 79 -17.91 14.93 -8.94
C GLU A 79 -17.45 13.69 -8.18
N PRO A 80 -17.06 12.62 -8.91
CA PRO A 80 -16.48 11.45 -8.30
C PRO A 80 -15.22 11.79 -7.50
N GLY A 81 -15.15 11.31 -6.25
CA GLY A 81 -13.99 11.46 -5.40
C GLY A 81 -12.81 10.57 -5.85
N PRO A 82 -11.61 10.81 -5.30
CA PRO A 82 -10.38 10.20 -5.78
C PRO A 82 -10.37 8.67 -5.76
N LEU A 83 -11.14 8.02 -4.89
CA LEU A 83 -11.22 6.57 -4.83
C LEU A 83 -12.00 5.98 -6.02
N ILE A 84 -13.08 6.63 -6.46
CA ILE A 84 -13.96 6.09 -7.50
C ILE A 84 -13.77 6.74 -8.88
N ALA A 85 -13.08 7.87 -8.94
CA ALA A 85 -12.97 8.69 -10.16
C ALA A 85 -12.42 7.95 -11.38
N LYS A 86 -11.55 6.96 -11.17
CA LYS A 86 -10.95 6.14 -12.24
C LYS A 86 -11.51 4.72 -12.29
N GLY A 87 -12.36 4.33 -11.34
CA GLY A 87 -13.02 3.03 -11.29
C GLY A 87 -12.06 1.86 -11.49
N GLU A 88 -12.38 0.97 -12.41
CA GLU A 88 -11.60 -0.24 -12.73
C GLU A 88 -10.21 0.04 -13.32
N GLU A 89 -9.96 1.24 -13.82
CA GLU A 89 -8.65 1.61 -14.35
C GLU A 89 -7.62 1.92 -13.26
N THR A 90 -8.06 2.07 -11.99
CA THR A 90 -7.16 2.34 -10.88
C THR A 90 -6.25 1.14 -10.61
N ALA A 91 -4.96 1.29 -10.91
CA ALA A 91 -3.94 0.30 -10.57
C ALA A 91 -3.29 0.60 -9.22
N VAL A 92 -3.07 1.86 -8.91
CA VAL A 92 -2.45 2.31 -7.66
C VAL A 92 -3.31 3.37 -7.02
N PHE A 93 -3.68 3.17 -5.77
CA PHE A 93 -4.32 4.17 -4.93
C PHE A 93 -3.41 4.48 -3.73
N PHE A 94 -3.06 5.76 -3.56
CA PHE A 94 -2.19 6.22 -2.49
C PHE A 94 -2.94 7.08 -1.47
N PHE A 95 -3.03 6.58 -0.25
CA PHE A 95 -3.51 7.34 0.89
C PHE A 95 -2.31 7.90 1.66
N ASN A 96 -2.00 9.17 1.43
CA ASN A 96 -0.90 9.85 2.10
C ASN A 96 -1.31 10.23 3.53
N GLU A 97 -0.46 9.98 4.52
CA GLU A 97 -0.68 10.31 5.95
C GLU A 97 -2.00 9.75 6.52
N ILE A 98 -2.22 8.44 6.34
CA ILE A 98 -3.46 7.77 6.78
C ILE A 98 -3.73 7.95 8.28
N ASN A 99 -2.69 8.07 9.09
CA ASN A 99 -2.78 8.30 10.53
C ASN A 99 -3.32 9.70 10.91
N ARG A 100 -3.39 10.66 9.98
CA ARG A 100 -4.05 11.95 10.20
C ARG A 100 -5.55 11.92 9.88
N ALA A 101 -6.01 10.90 9.19
CA ALA A 101 -7.42 10.74 8.89
C ALA A 101 -8.17 10.06 10.04
N ARG A 102 -9.38 10.54 10.32
CA ARG A 102 -10.25 9.98 11.37
C ARG A 102 -10.55 8.49 11.12
N PRO A 103 -10.83 7.70 12.16
CA PRO A 103 -11.10 6.26 12.04
C PRO A 103 -12.21 5.90 11.06
N GLN A 104 -13.22 6.77 10.87
CA GLN A 104 -14.31 6.55 9.93
C GLN A 104 -13.81 6.55 8.47
N VAL A 105 -12.88 7.46 8.14
CA VAL A 105 -12.24 7.55 6.82
C VAL A 105 -11.36 6.34 6.59
N GLN A 106 -10.52 5.99 7.58
CA GLN A 106 -9.70 4.78 7.54
C GLN A 106 -10.57 3.53 7.29
N SER A 107 -11.69 3.40 8.01
CA SER A 107 -12.60 2.25 7.88
C SER A 107 -13.21 2.12 6.49
N LEU A 108 -13.56 3.24 5.83
CA LEU A 108 -14.05 3.21 4.45
C LEU A 108 -12.98 2.65 3.49
N LEU A 109 -11.75 3.15 3.58
CA LEU A 109 -10.65 2.66 2.76
C LEU A 109 -10.38 1.18 3.00
N LEU A 110 -10.31 0.77 4.28
CA LEU A 110 -10.07 -0.62 4.66
C LEU A 110 -11.16 -1.57 4.16
N ARG A 111 -12.43 -1.11 4.11
CA ARG A 111 -13.51 -1.87 3.49
C ARG A 111 -13.32 -1.97 1.98
N ALA A 112 -13.02 -0.85 1.30
CA ALA A 112 -12.75 -0.87 -0.13
C ALA A 112 -11.56 -1.78 -0.52
N MET A 113 -10.52 -1.86 0.33
CA MET A 113 -9.41 -2.80 0.18
C MET A 113 -9.86 -4.27 0.27
N ALA A 114 -10.70 -4.59 1.25
CA ALA A 114 -11.15 -5.95 1.51
C ALA A 114 -12.16 -6.44 0.45
N GLU A 115 -13.11 -5.59 0.07
CA GLU A 115 -14.21 -5.91 -0.86
C GLU A 115 -13.82 -5.67 -2.33
N ARG A 116 -12.73 -4.94 -2.57
CA ARG A 116 -12.30 -4.45 -3.89
C ARG A 116 -13.40 -3.68 -4.60
N SER A 117 -14.24 -3.02 -3.84
CA SER A 117 -15.33 -2.18 -4.33
C SER A 117 -15.66 -1.07 -3.32
N ALA A 118 -16.40 -0.07 -3.77
CA ALA A 118 -17.03 0.93 -2.95
C ALA A 118 -18.41 1.28 -3.52
N GLU A 119 -19.34 1.65 -2.64
CA GLU A 119 -20.67 2.09 -3.05
C GLU A 119 -20.80 3.61 -2.94
N ALA A 120 -21.28 4.23 -4.01
CA ALA A 120 -21.65 5.64 -4.03
C ALA A 120 -22.83 5.85 -4.96
N PHE A 121 -23.78 6.71 -4.59
CA PHE A 121 -24.96 7.05 -5.39
C PHE A 121 -25.82 5.83 -5.81
N GLY A 122 -25.90 4.79 -4.95
CA GLY A 122 -26.63 3.55 -5.26
C GLY A 122 -25.97 2.68 -6.34
N LYS A 123 -24.70 2.95 -6.67
CA LYS A 123 -23.91 2.18 -7.63
C LYS A 123 -22.67 1.62 -6.97
N GLU A 124 -22.36 0.35 -7.29
CA GLU A 124 -21.09 -0.29 -6.93
C GLU A 124 -19.99 0.08 -7.94
N TYR A 125 -18.86 0.55 -7.42
CA TYR A 125 -17.62 0.82 -8.15
C TYR A 125 -16.62 -0.26 -7.79
N ARG A 126 -16.11 -1.00 -8.78
CA ARG A 126 -15.18 -2.12 -8.59
C ARG A 126 -13.75 -1.72 -8.89
N PHE A 127 -12.82 -2.34 -8.16
CA PHE A 127 -11.38 -2.08 -8.25
C PHE A 127 -10.60 -3.40 -8.34
N PRO A 128 -10.81 -4.22 -9.39
CA PRO A 128 -10.28 -5.59 -9.45
C PRO A 128 -8.76 -5.66 -9.45
N HIS A 129 -8.10 -4.60 -9.90
CA HIS A 129 -6.65 -4.54 -10.08
C HIS A 129 -5.95 -3.58 -9.10
N MET A 130 -6.71 -2.86 -8.28
CA MET A 130 -6.16 -1.82 -7.42
C MET A 130 -5.30 -2.41 -6.30
N ILE A 131 -4.07 -1.88 -6.18
CA ILE A 131 -3.25 -2.00 -5.00
C ILE A 131 -3.29 -0.68 -4.23
N VAL A 132 -3.53 -0.77 -2.92
CA VAL A 132 -3.55 0.39 -2.04
C VAL A 132 -2.22 0.50 -1.34
N PHE A 133 -1.66 1.68 -1.42
CA PHE A 133 -0.56 2.13 -0.59
C PHE A 133 -1.10 3.17 0.40
N ALA A 134 -0.82 2.97 1.66
CA ALA A 134 -0.99 4.01 2.65
C ALA A 134 0.35 4.38 3.23
N ASP A 135 0.54 5.61 3.69
CA ASP A 135 1.72 5.91 4.46
C ASP A 135 1.38 6.52 5.82
N ARG A 136 2.35 6.42 6.72
CA ARG A 136 2.34 7.10 8.00
C ARG A 136 3.68 7.78 8.24
N ASN A 137 3.64 8.92 8.90
CA ASN A 137 4.82 9.56 9.43
C ASN A 137 4.96 9.20 10.90
N ALA A 138 5.98 8.40 11.24
CA ALA A 138 6.21 7.95 12.62
C ALA A 138 6.71 9.07 13.55
N VAL A 139 7.19 10.18 13.00
CA VAL A 139 7.78 11.28 13.78
C VAL A 139 6.71 12.25 14.29
N GLU A 140 5.62 12.42 13.56
CA GLU A 140 4.53 13.32 13.96
C GLU A 140 3.55 12.56 14.87
N LYS A 141 3.52 12.95 16.15
CA LYS A 141 2.62 12.38 17.16
C LYS A 141 1.40 13.25 17.44
N GLU A 142 1.43 14.49 16.99
CA GLU A 142 0.34 15.43 17.22
C GLU A 142 -0.77 15.23 16.19
N GLU A 143 -2.02 15.27 16.61
CA GLU A 143 -3.23 15.12 15.76
C GLU A 143 -3.25 13.85 14.90
N THR A 144 -2.86 12.71 15.48
CA THR A 144 -2.84 11.44 14.76
C THR A 144 -3.77 10.40 15.39
N PHE A 145 -4.34 9.55 14.52
CA PHE A 145 -5.15 8.39 14.89
C PHE A 145 -4.38 7.13 14.52
N GLU A 146 -3.91 6.38 15.49
CA GLU A 146 -3.21 5.13 15.22
C GLU A 146 -4.08 4.12 14.48
N LEU A 147 -3.48 3.41 13.55
CA LEU A 147 -4.11 2.27 12.88
C LEU A 147 -4.25 1.12 13.89
N SER A 148 -5.47 0.63 14.08
CA SER A 148 -5.71 -0.55 14.90
C SER A 148 -4.96 -1.78 14.35
N ALA A 149 -4.69 -2.78 15.18
CA ALA A 149 -4.08 -4.04 14.75
C ALA A 149 -4.86 -4.69 13.59
N ALA A 150 -6.20 -4.67 13.64
CA ALA A 150 -7.07 -5.17 12.59
C ALA A 150 -6.96 -4.37 11.27
N ALA A 151 -6.66 -3.07 11.35
CA ALA A 151 -6.40 -2.24 10.18
C ALA A 151 -5.04 -2.57 9.56
N ARG A 152 -4.01 -2.72 10.39
CA ARG A 152 -2.65 -3.07 9.95
C ARG A 152 -2.60 -4.46 9.30
N ASP A 153 -3.36 -5.42 9.79
CA ASP A 153 -3.48 -6.78 9.21
C ASP A 153 -4.00 -6.81 7.76
N ARG A 154 -4.58 -5.71 7.27
CA ARG A 154 -4.99 -5.59 5.86
C ARG A 154 -3.86 -5.25 4.91
N PHE A 155 -2.74 -4.79 5.45
CA PHE A 155 -1.52 -4.55 4.68
C PHE A 155 -0.63 -5.77 4.76
N LEU A 156 -0.13 -6.22 3.60
CA LEU A 156 0.77 -7.37 3.53
C LEU A 156 2.15 -7.04 4.10
N PHE A 157 2.65 -5.86 3.77
CA PHE A 157 3.93 -5.35 4.24
C PHE A 157 3.79 -3.97 4.86
N GLU A 158 4.60 -3.74 5.87
CA GLU A 158 4.99 -2.43 6.35
C GLU A 158 6.43 -2.20 5.89
N ILE A 159 6.63 -1.23 5.00
CA ILE A 159 7.91 -0.98 4.35
C ILE A 159 8.43 0.38 4.77
N ASN A 160 9.64 0.39 5.35
CA ASN A 160 10.32 1.64 5.67
C ASN A 160 10.98 2.22 4.43
N ILE A 161 10.64 3.46 4.11
CA ILE A 161 11.24 4.25 3.04
C ILE A 161 12.14 5.30 3.69
N SER A 162 13.43 5.09 3.59
CA SER A 162 14.44 5.97 4.16
C SER A 162 15.21 6.73 3.07
N ARG A 163 15.90 7.78 3.46
CA ARG A 163 16.84 8.46 2.56
C ARG A 163 17.97 7.50 2.13
N PRO A 164 18.49 7.62 0.91
CA PRO A 164 19.64 6.83 0.48
C PRO A 164 20.84 7.00 1.42
N LEU A 165 21.48 5.89 1.76
CA LEU A 165 22.62 5.88 2.68
C LEU A 165 23.94 6.20 1.98
N GLU A 166 24.06 5.86 0.69
CA GLU A 166 25.28 6.05 -0.09
C GLU A 166 25.47 7.51 -0.52
N ASP A 167 26.68 8.03 -0.35
CA ASP A 167 27.02 9.41 -0.71
C ASP A 167 26.84 9.69 -2.20
N GLU A 168 27.17 8.74 -3.06
CA GLU A 168 27.02 8.88 -4.51
C GLU A 168 25.55 9.05 -4.91
N GLN A 169 24.67 8.26 -4.32
CA GLN A 169 23.22 8.35 -4.57
C GLN A 169 22.67 9.70 -4.08
N ARG A 170 23.12 10.17 -2.91
CA ARG A 170 22.72 11.48 -2.39
C ARG A 170 23.20 12.61 -3.28
N ARG A 171 24.45 12.56 -3.74
CA ARG A 171 25.01 13.56 -4.68
C ARG A 171 24.20 13.60 -5.97
N LYS A 172 23.86 12.43 -6.51
CA LYS A 172 23.06 12.33 -7.72
C LYS A 172 21.67 12.97 -7.53
N LEU A 173 20.97 12.68 -6.44
CA LEU A 173 19.65 13.26 -6.16
C LEU A 173 19.69 14.78 -5.96
N ILE A 174 20.79 15.33 -5.42
CA ILE A 174 20.89 16.76 -5.09
C ILE A 174 21.39 17.57 -6.28
N PHE A 175 22.33 17.04 -7.06
CA PHE A 175 23.09 17.83 -8.04
C PHE A 175 22.80 17.47 -9.50
N ASP A 176 22.16 16.32 -9.78
CA ASP A 176 21.80 15.94 -11.14
C ASP A 176 20.42 16.54 -11.50
N PRO A 177 20.36 17.49 -12.45
CA PRO A 177 19.12 18.14 -12.87
C PRO A 177 18.03 17.17 -13.31
N ALA A 178 18.37 16.00 -13.81
CA ALA A 178 17.43 14.98 -14.23
C ALA A 178 16.48 14.52 -13.08
N PHE A 179 16.87 14.71 -11.82
CA PHE A 179 16.05 14.38 -10.65
C PHE A 179 15.25 15.57 -10.09
N HIS A 180 15.40 16.75 -10.65
CA HIS A 180 14.72 17.96 -10.14
C HIS A 180 13.31 18.11 -10.75
N ASP A 181 13.08 17.58 -11.95
CA ASP A 181 11.74 17.53 -12.56
C ASP A 181 11.18 16.12 -12.51
N VAL A 182 10.25 15.92 -11.56
CA VAL A 182 9.62 14.61 -11.35
C VAL A 182 8.76 14.19 -12.55
N ASP A 183 8.12 15.13 -13.25
CA ASP A 183 7.23 14.80 -14.37
C ASP A 183 8.05 14.41 -15.60
N GLU A 184 9.17 15.08 -15.86
CA GLU A 184 10.13 14.67 -16.88
C GLU A 184 10.74 13.31 -16.57
N LEU A 185 11.18 13.12 -15.32
CA LEU A 185 11.73 11.85 -14.84
C LEU A 185 10.74 10.69 -15.00
N LEU A 186 9.47 10.89 -14.64
CA LEU A 186 8.43 9.90 -14.85
C LEU A 186 8.17 9.67 -16.34
N SER A 187 8.28 10.68 -17.21
CA SER A 187 8.08 10.54 -18.65
C SER A 187 9.12 9.62 -19.30
N SER A 188 10.30 9.49 -18.69
CA SER A 188 11.34 8.55 -19.11
C SER A 188 10.97 7.06 -18.94
N ILE A 189 9.93 6.76 -18.17
CA ILE A 189 9.36 5.41 -18.08
C ILE A 189 8.62 5.15 -19.39
N GLY A 190 9.14 4.21 -20.20
CA GLY A 190 8.52 3.80 -21.45
C GLY A 190 7.17 3.11 -21.27
N ASP A 191 6.70 2.46 -22.34
CA ASP A 191 5.47 1.67 -22.32
C ASP A 191 5.51 0.60 -21.22
N PRO A 192 4.37 0.26 -20.63
CA PRO A 192 4.29 -0.75 -19.58
C PRO A 192 4.82 -2.10 -20.10
N LEU A 193 5.77 -2.69 -19.37
CA LEU A 193 6.24 -4.05 -19.64
C LEU A 193 5.20 -5.09 -19.24
N LEU A 194 4.34 -4.75 -18.28
CA LEU A 194 3.27 -5.58 -17.76
C LEU A 194 2.04 -4.72 -17.56
N ASN A 195 0.92 -5.08 -18.20
CA ASN A 195 -0.32 -4.35 -18.02
C ASN A 195 -0.98 -4.76 -16.69
N TYR A 196 -1.42 -3.78 -15.91
CA TYR A 196 -2.10 -4.02 -14.63
C TYR A 196 -3.31 -4.97 -14.75
N ARG A 197 -3.98 -5.03 -15.91
CA ARG A 197 -5.12 -5.92 -16.17
C ARG A 197 -4.73 -7.38 -16.25
N ASP A 198 -3.49 -7.66 -16.65
CA ASP A 198 -2.99 -9.03 -16.83
C ASP A 198 -2.44 -9.61 -15.52
N LEU A 199 -2.19 -8.77 -14.49
CA LEU A 199 -1.64 -9.20 -13.21
C LEU A 199 -2.42 -10.35 -12.57
N ASN A 200 -3.74 -10.26 -12.53
CA ASN A 200 -4.56 -11.29 -11.90
C ASN A 200 -4.49 -12.67 -12.61
N ALA A 201 -4.24 -12.67 -13.93
CA ALA A 201 -4.05 -13.91 -14.68
C ALA A 201 -2.63 -14.45 -14.42
N LEU A 202 -1.62 -13.60 -14.53
CA LEU A 202 -0.23 -13.95 -14.26
C LEU A 202 -0.04 -14.50 -12.84
N ASP A 203 -0.64 -13.85 -11.83
CA ASP A 203 -0.52 -14.29 -10.45
C ASP A 203 -1.11 -15.69 -10.24
N ARG A 204 -2.23 -16.00 -10.90
CA ARG A 204 -2.80 -17.36 -10.87
C ARG A 204 -1.90 -18.39 -11.55
N ASP A 205 -1.29 -18.01 -12.67
CA ASP A 205 -0.37 -18.90 -13.39
C ASP A 205 0.89 -19.18 -12.56
N ILE A 206 1.44 -18.15 -11.88
CA ILE A 206 2.55 -18.31 -10.94
C ILE A 206 2.15 -19.26 -9.81
N GLN A 207 1.02 -19.02 -9.14
CA GLN A 207 0.54 -19.85 -8.02
C GLN A 207 0.33 -21.32 -8.44
N ASN A 208 -0.21 -21.56 -9.65
CA ASN A 208 -0.43 -22.91 -10.17
C ASN A 208 0.86 -23.63 -10.59
N SER A 209 1.92 -22.88 -10.88
CA SER A 209 3.21 -23.46 -11.31
C SER A 209 4.20 -23.70 -10.18
N VAL A 210 3.97 -23.12 -9.02
CA VAL A 210 4.84 -23.30 -7.85
C VAL A 210 4.44 -24.56 -7.08
N TYR A 211 5.37 -25.49 -6.98
CA TYR A 211 5.23 -26.67 -6.10
C TYR A 211 5.72 -26.32 -4.70
N VAL A 212 4.87 -26.55 -3.72
CA VAL A 212 5.24 -26.44 -2.29
C VAL A 212 5.42 -27.86 -1.74
N SER A 213 6.61 -28.16 -1.22
CA SER A 213 6.85 -29.49 -0.62
C SER A 213 6.17 -29.59 0.74
N PRO A 214 5.84 -30.84 1.20
CA PRO A 214 5.25 -31.04 2.53
C PRO A 214 6.10 -30.48 3.69
N GLU A 215 7.42 -30.43 3.53
CA GLU A 215 8.33 -29.85 4.51
C GLU A 215 8.12 -28.33 4.63
N ILE A 216 7.93 -27.66 3.52
CA ILE A 216 7.63 -26.21 3.48
C ILE A 216 6.24 -25.94 4.04
N GLU A 217 5.24 -26.75 3.67
CA GLU A 217 3.89 -26.64 4.26
C GLU A 217 3.94 -26.74 5.78
N ASN A 218 4.61 -27.79 6.31
CA ASN A 218 4.78 -27.97 7.75
C ASN A 218 5.55 -26.81 8.40
N TYR A 219 6.56 -26.27 7.73
CA TYR A 219 7.31 -25.11 8.20
C TYR A 219 6.42 -23.87 8.34
N VAL A 220 5.60 -23.58 7.32
CA VAL A 220 4.67 -22.44 7.32
C VAL A 220 3.62 -22.58 8.43
N VAL A 221 3.04 -23.78 8.61
CA VAL A 221 2.10 -24.06 9.70
C VAL A 221 2.76 -23.83 11.06
N ARG A 222 3.98 -24.31 11.26
CA ARG A 222 4.73 -24.07 12.51
C ARG A 222 5.03 -22.59 12.76
N LEU A 223 5.32 -21.82 11.71
CA LEU A 223 5.48 -20.37 11.84
C LEU A 223 4.17 -19.72 12.28
N TRP A 224 3.06 -20.18 11.75
CA TRP A 224 1.74 -19.69 12.16
C TRP A 224 1.48 -20.01 13.63
N ASP A 225 1.66 -21.27 14.06
CA ASP A 225 1.51 -21.67 15.46
C ASP A 225 2.44 -20.87 16.38
N ALA A 226 3.70 -20.64 15.96
CA ALA A 226 4.65 -19.83 16.70
C ALA A 226 4.20 -18.37 16.88
N SER A 227 3.47 -17.84 15.92
CA SER A 227 2.95 -16.47 16.00
C SER A 227 1.81 -16.31 17.00
N TRP A 228 1.09 -17.40 17.31
CA TRP A 228 -0.03 -17.40 18.27
C TRP A 228 0.41 -17.86 19.67
N GLU A 229 1.18 -18.90 19.74
CA GLU A 229 1.54 -19.61 20.97
C GLU A 229 3.04 -19.94 21.00
N PRO A 230 3.91 -18.92 20.99
CA PRO A 230 5.37 -19.14 20.90
C PRO A 230 5.93 -20.01 22.01
N HIS A 231 5.36 -19.94 23.22
CA HIS A 231 5.76 -20.75 24.35
C HIS A 231 5.61 -22.27 24.13
N LYS A 232 4.58 -22.70 23.38
CA LYS A 232 4.38 -24.12 23.05
C LYS A 232 5.47 -24.69 22.15
N LEU A 233 6.19 -23.83 21.45
CA LEU A 233 7.33 -24.20 20.60
C LEU A 233 8.68 -23.96 21.29
N GLY A 234 8.68 -23.69 22.61
CA GLY A 234 9.88 -23.46 23.38
C GLY A 234 10.58 -22.13 23.10
N ILE A 235 9.88 -21.18 22.49
CA ILE A 235 10.41 -19.82 22.27
C ILE A 235 10.31 -19.07 23.59
N THR A 236 11.47 -18.72 24.14
CA THR A 236 11.58 -17.95 25.40
C THR A 236 12.49 -16.76 25.20
N LEU A 237 12.22 -15.67 25.91
CA LEU A 237 13.09 -14.50 25.97
C LEU A 237 13.55 -14.29 27.41
N PRO A 238 14.82 -13.88 27.63
CA PRO A 238 15.30 -13.53 28.98
C PRO A 238 14.45 -12.39 29.56
N ASP A 239 14.02 -12.56 30.80
CA ASP A 239 13.31 -11.53 31.59
C ASP A 239 11.98 -11.00 31.02
N VAL A 240 11.41 -11.67 30.02
CA VAL A 240 10.13 -11.26 29.41
C VAL A 240 9.24 -12.48 29.18
N TYR A 241 7.98 -12.38 29.59
CA TYR A 241 6.96 -13.36 29.20
C TYR A 241 6.57 -13.09 27.74
N VAL A 242 6.92 -14.05 26.86
CA VAL A 242 6.67 -13.90 25.41
C VAL A 242 5.18 -13.73 25.09
N GLU A 243 4.31 -14.29 25.91
CA GLU A 243 2.85 -14.16 25.82
C GLU A 243 2.37 -12.72 25.99
N ASP A 244 3.06 -11.92 26.79
CA ASP A 244 2.72 -10.50 27.01
C ASP A 244 3.10 -9.62 25.79
N LEU A 245 3.99 -10.11 24.93
CA LEU A 245 4.41 -9.42 23.70
C LEU A 245 3.51 -9.74 22.51
N VAL A 246 2.83 -10.88 22.53
CA VAL A 246 1.98 -11.32 21.42
C VAL A 246 0.56 -10.86 21.65
N VAL A 247 0.22 -9.69 21.12
CA VAL A 247 -1.14 -9.15 21.18
C VAL A 247 -2.10 -9.95 20.30
N ALA A 248 -1.64 -10.40 19.14
CA ALA A 248 -2.35 -11.28 18.22
C ALA A 248 -1.34 -11.97 17.32
N GLY A 249 -1.58 -13.25 16.99
CA GLY A 249 -0.81 -13.97 15.99
C GLY A 249 -1.14 -13.56 14.56
N ALA A 250 -0.41 -14.10 13.60
CA ALA A 250 -0.64 -13.86 12.19
C ALA A 250 -2.04 -14.32 11.76
N SER A 251 -2.72 -13.51 10.95
CA SER A 251 -4.04 -13.87 10.41
C SER A 251 -3.92 -14.91 9.29
N VAL A 252 -5.02 -15.62 9.00
CA VAL A 252 -5.11 -16.51 7.83
C VAL A 252 -4.79 -15.76 6.54
N ARG A 253 -5.19 -14.48 6.44
CA ARG A 253 -4.89 -13.61 5.29
C ARG A 253 -3.38 -13.40 5.13
N GLY A 254 -2.69 -13.04 6.22
CA GLY A 254 -1.24 -12.84 6.21
C GLY A 254 -0.49 -14.10 5.83
N MET A 255 -0.85 -15.24 6.44
CA MET A 255 -0.23 -16.53 6.15
C MET A 255 -0.50 -17.01 4.72
N SER A 256 -1.75 -16.87 4.22
CA SER A 256 -2.05 -17.24 2.83
C SER A 256 -1.35 -16.35 1.80
N ALA A 257 -1.15 -15.07 2.12
CA ALA A 257 -0.39 -14.17 1.25
C ALA A 257 1.12 -14.49 1.23
N MET A 258 1.66 -15.06 2.31
CA MET A 258 3.05 -15.52 2.39
C MET A 258 3.34 -16.71 1.46
N VAL A 259 2.34 -17.52 1.15
CA VAL A 259 2.46 -18.72 0.30
C VAL A 259 2.12 -18.42 -1.16
N ARG A 260 1.50 -17.28 -1.42
CA ARG A 260 1.19 -16.82 -2.80
C ARG A 260 2.40 -16.24 -3.49
#